data_726e7a0a2edf6b19ef50047a53920118
#
_entry.id   726e7a0a2edf6b19ef50047a53920118
#
_cell.length_a   1.000
_cell.length_b   1.000
_cell.length_c   1.000
_cell.angle_alpha   90.00
_cell.angle_beta   90.00
_cell.angle_gamma   90.00
#
_symmetry.space_group_name_H-M   'P 1'
#
loop_
_entity.id
_entity.type
_entity.pdbx_description
1 polymer ?
#
loop_
_entity_poly.entity_id
_entity_poly.type
_entity_poly.pdbx_seq_one_letter_code
_entity_poly.pdbx_strand_id
1 'polypeptide(L)'
;MRKRLVRAVVITIVSALAVVLLAVLAGSESGHSDVSYRSLDYDATILANGDLKVVQHIDYKLDSRTNEDGDTQYWRQLYWQYTLDSTQLTNITDISVKNVTTGAVYHQINPQNPNSVDEATWDSKYADHWYIADVTDGSNNPGFFDPQTDGLDGSSANRITRNVEIGWNIPYTVKADSLKFDVQMTFHGAATQYKDVTTFQWEPIGPTNSIPAQKVTGTVRFPDGIDAKTSWAWLHTKNTSETSRGKQGELKFAVYNLKSEQYLDLVAAYDSKVSSNVARMEPGNHLDALQADETAQEKAWYESQHRAAVTRILLWVVSLVAGIVSAAWAIIAVIRSNKAARYRGGLEYWRDRPAISPASAARMIDIIDNSKGTVSSRSMTATVLALAAKHAIAIYPGPASNYKGIDMSQADAVQLSHMIASDGAKAMVSSKTSTIVILPVALHDRESLNLSASEKTCLRLLVSISMRVGYPVFDFKQMKKACKDWESGYKELEKFENSCDTEFTLLGATSQSAWRYMLPGTIAAMLGIAIAMTGFYVDNLVFGLLIGTPMFMVGLFCDVAGANTTITPQGQEYAGQCLGLK
;
A
#
# COMPACT_ATOMS: atom_id res chain seq x y z
N MET A 1 11.19 6.97 -29.95
CA MET A 1 10.46 5.76 -29.46
C MET A 1 11.24 4.99 -28.38
N ARG A 2 12.47 4.54 -28.60
CA ARG A 2 13.27 3.74 -27.66
C ARG A 2 13.47 4.38 -26.27
N LYS A 3 13.78 5.70 -26.20
CA LYS A 3 13.98 6.41 -24.91
C LYS A 3 12.70 6.57 -24.08
N ARG A 4 11.51 6.73 -24.71
CA ARG A 4 10.23 6.77 -24.00
C ARG A 4 9.86 5.39 -23.45
N LEU A 5 10.07 4.35 -24.26
CA LEU A 5 9.83 2.97 -23.83
C LEU A 5 10.69 2.60 -22.63
N VAL A 6 11.98 2.94 -22.66
CA VAL A 6 12.89 2.72 -21.52
C VAL A 6 12.43 3.47 -20.28
N ARG A 7 12.02 4.76 -20.41
CA ARG A 7 11.48 5.51 -19.26
C ARG A 7 10.20 4.91 -18.73
N ALA A 8 9.26 4.50 -19.60
CA ALA A 8 8.04 3.83 -19.18
C ALA A 8 8.34 2.56 -18.40
N VAL A 9 9.26 1.71 -18.89
CA VAL A 9 9.70 0.50 -18.18
C VAL A 9 10.32 0.82 -16.82
N VAL A 10 11.22 1.79 -16.74
CA VAL A 10 11.87 2.16 -15.48
C VAL A 10 10.86 2.69 -14.47
N ILE A 11 9.98 3.62 -14.86
CA ILE A 11 8.94 4.17 -13.97
C ILE A 11 8.03 3.05 -13.48
N THR A 12 7.60 2.16 -14.37
CA THR A 12 6.72 1.03 -14.05
C THR A 12 7.35 0.10 -13.03
N ILE A 13 8.62 -0.29 -13.22
CA ILE A 13 9.34 -1.18 -12.30
C ILE A 13 9.51 -0.52 -10.93
N VAL A 14 9.95 0.75 -10.89
CA VAL A 14 10.15 1.48 -9.62
C VAL A 14 8.83 1.62 -8.86
N SER A 15 7.74 1.97 -9.55
CA SER A 15 6.42 2.11 -8.93
C SER A 15 5.86 0.77 -8.44
N ALA A 16 6.08 -0.32 -9.18
CA ALA A 16 5.67 -1.66 -8.76
C ALA A 16 6.42 -2.13 -7.51
N LEU A 17 7.74 -1.89 -7.47
CA LEU A 17 8.55 -2.19 -6.27
C LEU A 17 8.08 -1.38 -5.06
N ALA A 18 7.72 -0.10 -5.25
CA ALA A 18 7.18 0.75 -4.19
C ALA A 18 5.83 0.23 -3.67
N VAL A 19 4.92 -0.21 -4.55
CA VAL A 19 3.62 -0.80 -4.16
C VAL A 19 3.81 -2.09 -3.38
N VAL A 20 4.70 -2.98 -3.83
CA VAL A 20 5.00 -4.23 -3.12
C VAL A 20 5.63 -3.95 -1.75
N LEU A 21 6.57 -3.01 -1.68
CA LEU A 21 7.21 -2.62 -0.43
C LEU A 21 6.19 -2.03 0.56
N LEU A 22 5.32 -1.13 0.11
CA LEU A 22 4.26 -0.54 0.94
C LEU A 22 3.26 -1.61 1.42
N ALA A 23 2.90 -2.58 0.57
CA ALA A 23 2.02 -3.67 0.94
C ALA A 23 2.66 -4.62 1.98
N VAL A 24 3.97 -4.88 1.86
CA VAL A 24 4.72 -5.68 2.84
C VAL A 24 4.82 -4.93 4.17
N LEU A 25 5.12 -3.63 4.15
CA LEU A 25 5.17 -2.80 5.36
C LEU A 25 3.81 -2.71 6.05
N ALA A 26 2.73 -2.46 5.31
CA ALA A 26 1.37 -2.43 5.84
C ALA A 26 0.92 -3.80 6.38
N GLY A 27 1.36 -4.90 5.78
CA GLY A 27 1.10 -6.26 6.26
C GLY A 27 1.90 -6.63 7.51
N SER A 28 3.05 -5.99 7.75
CA SER A 28 3.87 -6.24 8.94
C SER A 28 3.37 -5.52 10.19
N GLU A 29 2.60 -4.43 10.03
CA GLU A 29 2.02 -3.69 11.17
C GLU A 29 0.68 -4.27 11.66
N SER A 30 0.03 -5.15 10.89
CA SER A 30 -1.24 -5.75 11.31
C SER A 30 -1.03 -6.85 12.35
N GLY A 31 -1.08 -6.48 13.63
CA GLY A 31 -1.33 -7.39 14.73
C GLY A 31 -0.14 -8.19 15.25
N HIS A 32 1.04 -7.59 15.37
CA HIS A 32 2.08 -8.19 16.20
C HIS A 32 1.68 -8.00 17.68
N SER A 33 1.21 -9.08 18.31
CA SER A 33 1.02 -9.08 19.77
C SER A 33 2.35 -9.40 20.41
N ASP A 34 2.76 -8.57 21.39
CA ASP A 34 4.01 -8.78 22.13
C ASP A 34 3.95 -10.06 22.99
N VAL A 35 2.74 -10.62 23.18
CA VAL A 35 2.50 -11.89 23.87
C VAL A 35 1.69 -12.82 22.97
N SER A 36 2.05 -14.09 22.94
CA SER A 36 1.30 -15.13 22.22
C SER A 36 1.40 -16.48 22.91
N TYR A 37 0.40 -17.33 22.71
CA TYR A 37 0.48 -18.73 23.09
C TYR A 37 1.11 -19.54 21.95
N ARG A 38 2.25 -20.16 22.21
CA ARG A 38 2.83 -21.18 21.32
C ARG A 38 1.95 -22.42 21.29
N SER A 39 1.50 -22.80 22.48
CA SER A 39 0.48 -23.83 22.67
C SER A 39 -0.32 -23.55 23.94
N LEU A 40 -1.57 -23.93 23.88
CA LEU A 40 -2.47 -23.94 25.01
C LEU A 40 -3.20 -25.29 24.98
N ASP A 41 -2.99 -26.12 25.97
CA ASP A 41 -3.63 -27.42 26.06
C ASP A 41 -4.50 -27.51 27.31
N TYR A 42 -5.73 -27.98 27.14
CA TYR A 42 -6.71 -28.09 28.22
C TYR A 42 -6.97 -29.55 28.56
N ASP A 43 -6.78 -29.88 29.85
CA ASP A 43 -7.27 -31.11 30.42
C ASP A 43 -8.47 -30.78 31.33
N ALA A 44 -9.67 -30.98 30.79
CA ALA A 44 -10.91 -30.61 31.45
C ALA A 44 -11.73 -31.85 31.80
N THR A 45 -12.28 -31.88 33.03
CA THR A 45 -13.11 -32.99 33.53
C THR A 45 -14.37 -32.42 34.17
N ILE A 46 -15.53 -32.81 33.65
CA ILE A 46 -16.83 -32.53 34.26
C ILE A 46 -17.06 -33.50 35.38
N LEU A 47 -17.36 -32.97 36.55
CA LEU A 47 -17.66 -33.76 37.75
C LEU A 47 -19.14 -34.11 37.83
N ALA A 48 -19.51 -35.13 38.58
CA ALA A 48 -20.90 -35.55 38.74
C ALA A 48 -21.81 -34.47 39.35
N ASN A 49 -21.25 -33.53 40.12
CA ASN A 49 -21.98 -32.39 40.69
C ASN A 49 -22.12 -31.21 39.70
N GLY A 50 -21.66 -31.37 38.43
CA GLY A 50 -21.76 -30.33 37.41
C GLY A 50 -20.65 -29.28 37.44
N ASP A 51 -19.66 -29.42 38.33
CA ASP A 51 -18.47 -28.57 38.34
C ASP A 51 -17.48 -28.99 37.25
N LEU A 52 -16.68 -28.05 36.75
CA LEU A 52 -15.68 -28.30 35.74
C LEU A 52 -14.26 -28.10 36.31
N LYS A 53 -13.53 -29.19 36.46
CA LYS A 53 -12.11 -29.15 36.81
C LYS A 53 -11.27 -29.00 35.54
N VAL A 54 -10.39 -27.99 35.51
CA VAL A 54 -9.55 -27.70 34.38
C VAL A 54 -8.09 -27.60 34.78
N VAL A 55 -7.21 -28.19 33.99
CA VAL A 55 -5.77 -27.91 33.98
C VAL A 55 -5.43 -27.29 32.64
N GLN A 56 -4.84 -26.10 32.70
CA GLN A 56 -4.33 -25.40 31.50
C GLN A 56 -2.82 -25.58 31.44
N HIS A 57 -2.33 -26.20 30.37
CA HIS A 57 -0.90 -26.29 30.06
C HIS A 57 -0.56 -25.17 29.04
N ILE A 58 0.09 -24.14 29.51
CA ILE A 58 0.30 -22.90 28.73
C ILE A 58 1.77 -22.80 28.36
N ASP A 59 2.08 -22.55 27.07
CA ASP A 59 3.41 -22.17 26.60
C ASP A 59 3.34 -20.77 26.01
N TYR A 60 3.81 -19.78 26.79
CA TYR A 60 3.88 -18.38 26.36
C TYR A 60 5.13 -18.11 25.54
N LYS A 61 4.97 -17.26 24.52
CA LYS A 61 6.04 -16.48 23.91
C LYS A 61 5.84 -15.03 24.30
N LEU A 62 6.87 -14.43 24.90
CA LEU A 62 6.91 -13.02 25.28
C LEU A 62 7.98 -12.33 24.42
N ASP A 63 7.60 -11.35 23.65
CA ASP A 63 8.55 -10.52 22.88
C ASP A 63 8.95 -9.27 23.69
N SER A 64 10.10 -8.70 23.37
CA SER A 64 10.56 -7.45 23.98
C SER A 64 9.65 -6.30 23.55
N ARG A 65 9.32 -5.43 24.50
CA ARG A 65 8.47 -4.26 24.26
C ARG A 65 9.09 -3.00 24.85
N THR A 66 8.75 -1.87 24.28
CA THR A 66 9.19 -0.55 24.72
C THR A 66 7.99 0.38 24.91
N ASN A 67 8.11 1.36 25.81
CA ASN A 67 7.13 2.44 25.93
C ASN A 67 7.28 3.47 24.80
N GLU A 68 6.45 4.51 24.81
CA GLU A 68 6.51 5.60 23.83
C GLU A 68 7.83 6.38 23.87
N ASP A 69 8.52 6.39 25.01
CA ASP A 69 9.82 7.04 25.20
C ASP A 69 11.01 6.17 24.77
N GLY A 70 10.76 4.91 24.40
CA GLY A 70 11.77 3.95 23.95
C GLY A 70 12.40 3.13 25.09
N ASP A 71 11.90 3.26 26.33
CA ASP A 71 12.40 2.48 27.46
C ASP A 71 11.85 1.06 27.45
N THR A 72 12.66 0.11 27.87
CA THR A 72 12.27 -1.31 27.95
C THR A 72 11.16 -1.51 28.98
N GLN A 73 10.07 -2.14 28.54
CA GLN A 73 8.98 -2.58 29.40
C GLN A 73 9.14 -4.07 29.72
N TYR A 74 9.14 -4.39 31.00
CA TYR A 74 9.29 -5.76 31.47
C TYR A 74 7.94 -6.46 31.64
N TRP A 75 7.92 -7.77 31.37
CA TRP A 75 6.84 -8.66 31.77
C TRP A 75 7.03 -9.02 33.24
N ARG A 76 5.94 -8.88 34.00
CA ARG A 76 5.96 -9.11 35.49
C ARG A 76 4.79 -9.94 35.95
N GLN A 77 3.64 -9.87 35.24
CA GLN A 77 2.43 -10.61 35.56
C GLN A 77 1.85 -11.21 34.27
N LEU A 78 1.33 -12.43 34.41
CA LEU A 78 0.48 -13.11 33.46
C LEU A 78 -0.82 -13.45 34.15
N TYR A 79 -1.94 -13.35 33.45
CA TYR A 79 -3.25 -13.53 34.09
C TYR A 79 -4.33 -13.97 33.10
N TRP A 80 -5.41 -14.53 33.69
CA TRP A 80 -6.69 -14.78 33.06
C TRP A 80 -7.79 -14.11 33.85
N GLN A 81 -8.78 -13.53 33.12
CA GLN A 81 -9.96 -12.92 33.73
C GLN A 81 -11.19 -13.77 33.44
N TYR A 82 -12.03 -13.90 34.44
CA TYR A 82 -13.28 -14.64 34.39
C TYR A 82 -14.41 -13.78 34.94
N THR A 83 -15.59 -13.88 34.30
CA THR A 83 -16.80 -13.27 34.86
C THR A 83 -17.57 -14.33 35.65
N LEU A 84 -17.60 -14.18 36.95
CA LEU A 84 -18.55 -14.93 37.76
C LEU A 84 -19.95 -14.41 37.51
N ASP A 85 -20.91 -15.31 37.43
CA ASP A 85 -22.30 -15.03 37.13
C ASP A 85 -23.17 -15.98 37.97
N SER A 86 -24.08 -15.42 38.80
CA SER A 86 -24.99 -16.20 39.64
C SER A 86 -25.86 -17.20 38.88
N THR A 87 -26.01 -17.01 37.56
CA THR A 87 -26.79 -17.92 36.71
C THR A 87 -25.94 -18.94 35.93
N GLN A 88 -24.62 -18.87 36.02
CA GLN A 88 -23.69 -19.76 35.30
C GLN A 88 -22.50 -20.14 36.19
N LEU A 89 -21.35 -19.47 36.00
CA LEU A 89 -20.12 -19.69 36.78
C LEU A 89 -20.21 -18.95 38.11
N THR A 90 -20.46 -19.65 39.18
CA THR A 90 -20.68 -19.02 40.49
C THR A 90 -19.41 -18.81 41.32
N ASN A 91 -18.38 -19.62 41.09
CA ASN A 91 -17.14 -19.53 41.86
C ASN A 91 -15.99 -20.26 41.16
N ILE A 92 -14.75 -19.96 41.56
CA ILE A 92 -13.53 -20.65 41.12
C ILE A 92 -12.70 -21.02 42.34
N THR A 93 -12.39 -22.30 42.50
CA THR A 93 -11.60 -22.82 43.64
C THR A 93 -10.47 -23.75 43.17
N ASP A 94 -9.78 -24.38 44.11
CA ASP A 94 -8.71 -25.37 43.91
C ASP A 94 -7.62 -24.85 42.94
N ILE A 95 -7.32 -23.55 43.05
CA ILE A 95 -6.34 -22.89 42.18
C ILE A 95 -4.94 -23.34 42.58
N SER A 96 -4.18 -23.79 41.61
CA SER A 96 -2.75 -24.02 41.76
C SER A 96 -2.00 -23.61 40.47
N VAL A 97 -0.81 -23.01 40.63
CA VAL A 97 0.04 -22.56 39.54
C VAL A 97 1.42 -23.15 39.70
N LYS A 98 1.91 -23.79 38.66
CA LYS A 98 3.27 -24.35 38.60
C LYS A 98 3.98 -23.81 37.38
N ASN A 99 5.15 -23.23 37.57
CA ASN A 99 6.07 -22.89 36.49
C ASN A 99 6.79 -24.16 36.02
N VAL A 100 6.37 -24.69 34.87
CA VAL A 100 6.95 -25.94 34.32
C VAL A 100 8.37 -25.70 33.81
N THR A 101 8.68 -24.47 33.37
CA THR A 101 10.01 -24.12 32.89
C THR A 101 11.08 -24.21 33.97
N THR A 102 10.75 -23.76 35.19
CA THR A 102 11.68 -23.77 36.35
C THR A 102 11.44 -24.93 37.31
N GLY A 103 10.25 -25.55 37.24
CA GLY A 103 9.79 -26.56 38.19
C GLY A 103 9.20 -25.97 39.49
N ALA A 104 9.14 -24.66 39.65
CA ALA A 104 8.64 -24.01 40.86
C ALA A 104 7.13 -24.13 40.99
N VAL A 105 6.66 -24.45 42.21
CA VAL A 105 5.25 -24.38 42.58
C VAL A 105 5.00 -23.03 43.25
N TYR A 106 4.06 -22.27 42.70
CA TYR A 106 3.74 -20.94 43.19
C TYR A 106 2.80 -20.99 44.39
N HIS A 107 3.01 -20.12 45.35
CA HIS A 107 2.16 -19.97 46.51
C HIS A 107 1.23 -18.77 46.37
N GLN A 108 0.07 -18.82 47.01
CA GLN A 108 -0.88 -17.70 46.97
C GLN A 108 -0.35 -16.49 47.74
N ILE A 109 -0.53 -15.31 47.15
CA ILE A 109 -0.25 -14.02 47.78
C ILE A 109 -1.41 -13.05 47.50
N ASN A 110 -1.52 -11.98 48.27
CA ASN A 110 -2.46 -10.91 47.95
C ASN A 110 -2.09 -10.21 46.64
N PRO A 111 -3.09 -9.79 45.85
CA PRO A 111 -2.84 -9.10 44.58
C PRO A 111 -2.03 -7.81 44.83
N GLN A 112 -1.08 -7.54 43.97
CA GLN A 112 -0.21 -6.38 44.03
C GLN A 112 -0.10 -5.72 42.66
N ASN A 113 -0.26 -4.38 42.60
CA ASN A 113 0.00 -3.64 41.38
C ASN A 113 1.52 -3.61 41.09
N PRO A 114 1.99 -4.20 40.00
CA PRO A 114 3.42 -4.26 39.70
C PRO A 114 4.06 -2.89 39.45
N ASN A 115 3.27 -1.87 39.08
CA ASN A 115 3.79 -0.51 38.84
C ASN A 115 4.08 0.26 40.14
N SER A 116 3.64 -0.25 41.27
CA SER A 116 3.86 0.35 42.60
C SER A 116 5.07 -0.20 43.35
N VAL A 117 5.83 -1.13 42.75
CA VAL A 117 6.92 -1.87 43.39
C VAL A 117 8.16 -1.81 42.50
N ASP A 118 9.33 -1.57 43.14
CA ASP A 118 10.62 -1.62 42.43
C ASP A 118 11.04 -3.07 42.09
N GLU A 119 11.94 -3.22 41.13
CA GLU A 119 12.39 -4.50 40.58
C GLU A 119 12.92 -5.45 41.62
N ALA A 120 13.81 -4.96 42.50
CA ALA A 120 14.45 -5.81 43.53
C ALA A 120 13.44 -6.35 44.57
N THR A 121 12.49 -5.51 44.97
CA THR A 121 11.39 -5.90 45.84
C THR A 121 10.43 -6.85 45.15
N TRP A 122 10.14 -6.60 43.86
CA TRP A 122 9.29 -7.48 43.07
C TRP A 122 9.86 -8.88 43.00
N ASP A 123 11.10 -9.02 42.53
CA ASP A 123 11.74 -10.31 42.29
C ASP A 123 11.96 -11.09 43.61
N SER A 124 12.22 -10.38 44.72
CA SER A 124 12.47 -11.05 46.00
C SER A 124 11.23 -11.42 46.79
N LYS A 125 10.10 -10.72 46.61
CA LYS A 125 8.93 -10.85 47.45
C LYS A 125 7.67 -11.28 46.70
N TYR A 126 7.48 -10.85 45.45
CA TYR A 126 6.23 -11.03 44.74
C TYR A 126 6.34 -12.01 43.58
N ALA A 127 7.50 -12.14 42.92
CA ALA A 127 7.72 -13.14 41.89
C ALA A 127 7.52 -14.57 42.45
N ASP A 128 7.20 -15.51 41.56
CA ASP A 128 6.94 -16.92 41.88
C ASP A 128 5.74 -17.14 42.82
N HIS A 129 4.77 -16.23 42.78
CA HIS A 129 3.51 -16.33 43.53
C HIS A 129 2.32 -16.14 42.55
N TRP A 130 1.18 -16.77 42.95
CA TRP A 130 -0.09 -16.54 42.22
C TRP A 130 -1.07 -15.80 43.17
N TYR A 131 -2.07 -15.15 42.54
CA TYR A 131 -3.14 -14.46 43.26
C TYR A 131 -4.48 -14.67 42.56
N ILE A 132 -5.57 -14.46 43.31
CA ILE A 132 -6.91 -14.22 42.79
C ILE A 132 -7.39 -12.86 43.29
N ALA A 133 -8.04 -12.09 42.44
CA ALA A 133 -8.47 -10.73 42.76
C ALA A 133 -9.85 -10.42 42.18
N ASP A 134 -10.61 -9.58 42.88
CA ASP A 134 -11.77 -8.91 42.32
C ASP A 134 -11.30 -7.71 41.46
N VAL A 135 -11.63 -7.72 40.18
CA VAL A 135 -11.29 -6.68 39.23
C VAL A 135 -12.54 -6.04 38.61
N THR A 136 -13.67 -6.14 39.30
CA THR A 136 -14.95 -5.56 38.85
C THR A 136 -14.85 -4.05 38.66
N ASP A 137 -14.09 -3.36 39.51
CA ASP A 137 -13.80 -1.91 39.40
C ASP A 137 -12.57 -1.57 38.53
N GLY A 138 -12.02 -2.56 37.86
CA GLY A 138 -10.89 -2.44 36.91
C GLY A 138 -9.59 -3.07 37.44
N SER A 139 -8.78 -3.58 36.52
CA SER A 139 -7.54 -4.33 36.81
C SER A 139 -6.42 -3.49 37.43
N ASN A 140 -6.49 -2.16 37.33
CA ASN A 140 -5.49 -1.28 37.94
C ASN A 140 -5.62 -1.14 39.47
N ASN A 141 -6.75 -1.57 40.04
CA ASN A 141 -7.01 -1.53 41.46
C ASN A 141 -7.61 -2.88 41.92
N PRO A 142 -6.84 -3.98 41.87
CA PRO A 142 -7.32 -5.31 42.18
C PRO A 142 -7.70 -5.40 43.68
N GLY A 143 -8.96 -5.77 43.95
CA GLY A 143 -9.47 -6.02 45.27
C GLY A 143 -9.13 -7.43 45.76
N PHE A 144 -9.18 -7.65 47.07
CA PHE A 144 -9.07 -8.98 47.64
C PHE A 144 -10.31 -9.81 47.28
N PHE A 145 -10.11 -11.07 46.93
CA PHE A 145 -11.16 -12.04 46.67
C PHE A 145 -10.85 -13.35 47.41
N ASP A 146 -11.76 -13.79 48.26
CA ASP A 146 -11.68 -15.10 48.90
C ASP A 146 -12.70 -16.05 48.29
N PRO A 147 -12.27 -17.10 47.55
CA PRO A 147 -13.20 -18.08 46.99
C PRO A 147 -14.12 -18.77 47.99
N GLN A 148 -13.77 -18.78 49.28
CA GLN A 148 -14.60 -19.43 50.33
C GLN A 148 -15.77 -18.55 50.77
N THR A 149 -15.65 -17.23 50.66
CA THR A 149 -16.65 -16.29 51.15
C THR A 149 -17.28 -15.40 50.08
N ASP A 150 -16.56 -15.15 49.01
CA ASP A 150 -16.92 -14.15 48.00
C ASP A 150 -17.54 -14.75 46.74
N GLY A 151 -17.68 -16.08 46.65
CA GLY A 151 -18.41 -16.75 45.58
C GLY A 151 -19.87 -16.29 45.50
N LEU A 152 -20.44 -16.31 44.28
CA LEU A 152 -21.83 -15.91 44.06
C LEU A 152 -22.80 -17.02 44.51
N ASP A 153 -23.91 -16.60 45.09
CA ASP A 153 -25.02 -17.50 45.38
C ASP A 153 -25.85 -17.76 44.12
N GLY A 154 -25.84 -18.98 43.62
CA GLY A 154 -26.62 -19.41 42.45
C GLY A 154 -28.14 -19.40 42.65
N SER A 155 -28.63 -19.15 43.88
CA SER A 155 -30.07 -19.05 44.19
C SER A 155 -30.62 -17.63 44.07
N SER A 156 -29.81 -16.64 43.73
CA SER A 156 -30.23 -15.24 43.62
C SER A 156 -31.29 -15.05 42.54
N ALA A 157 -32.39 -14.39 42.87
CA ALA A 157 -33.45 -14.02 41.92
C ALA A 157 -32.99 -12.96 40.90
N ASN A 158 -31.93 -12.23 41.22
CA ASN A 158 -31.31 -11.23 40.32
C ASN A 158 -29.96 -11.76 39.84
N ARG A 159 -29.71 -11.58 38.55
CA ARG A 159 -28.39 -11.88 37.96
C ARG A 159 -27.34 -10.94 38.57
N ILE A 160 -26.37 -11.51 39.23
CA ILE A 160 -25.23 -10.81 39.81
C ILE A 160 -24.00 -11.25 39.04
N THR A 161 -23.13 -10.31 38.66
CA THR A 161 -21.88 -10.59 38.01
C THR A 161 -20.70 -9.97 38.76
N ARG A 162 -19.56 -10.63 38.74
CA ARG A 162 -18.30 -10.18 39.33
C ARG A 162 -17.15 -10.59 38.43
N ASN A 163 -16.23 -9.67 38.14
CA ASN A 163 -15.03 -10.00 37.37
C ASN A 163 -13.90 -10.39 38.35
N VAL A 164 -13.36 -11.57 38.14
CA VAL A 164 -12.22 -12.07 38.92
C VAL A 164 -11.03 -12.32 38.00
N GLU A 165 -9.84 -12.06 38.52
CA GLU A 165 -8.58 -12.27 37.82
C GLU A 165 -7.75 -13.30 38.59
N ILE A 166 -7.33 -14.35 37.91
CA ILE A 166 -6.33 -15.30 38.40
C ILE A 166 -5.03 -14.96 37.70
N GLY A 167 -4.06 -14.48 38.46
CA GLY A 167 -2.78 -14.04 37.93
C GLY A 167 -1.61 -14.70 38.62
N TRP A 168 -0.48 -14.68 37.98
CA TRP A 168 0.78 -15.13 38.56
C TRP A 168 1.93 -14.20 38.19
N ASN A 169 2.74 -13.95 39.18
CA ASN A 169 3.86 -13.03 39.10
C ASN A 169 5.10 -13.76 38.61
N ILE A 170 5.75 -13.23 37.61
CA ILE A 170 7.02 -13.71 37.10
C ILE A 170 8.13 -12.72 37.46
N PRO A 171 9.41 -13.13 37.56
CA PRO A 171 10.53 -12.22 37.64
C PRO A 171 10.55 -11.24 36.50
N TYR A 172 11.20 -10.08 36.67
CA TYR A 172 11.36 -9.09 35.61
C TYR A 172 11.93 -9.74 34.35
N THR A 173 11.09 -9.87 33.33
CA THR A 173 11.41 -10.59 32.08
C THR A 173 11.29 -9.66 30.90
N VAL A 174 12.37 -9.50 30.10
CA VAL A 174 12.36 -8.72 28.85
C VAL A 174 11.75 -9.51 27.71
N LYS A 175 12.15 -10.79 27.60
CA LYS A 175 11.75 -11.69 26.51
C LYS A 175 11.82 -13.14 26.97
N ALA A 176 10.89 -13.96 26.47
CA ALA A 176 10.93 -15.41 26.65
C ALA A 176 10.40 -16.10 25.39
N ASP A 177 11.21 -16.95 24.76
CA ASP A 177 10.76 -17.69 23.58
C ASP A 177 9.82 -18.86 23.95
N SER A 178 9.89 -19.37 25.16
CA SER A 178 9.00 -20.38 25.74
C SER A 178 9.02 -20.28 27.25
N LEU A 179 7.87 -19.97 27.84
CA LEU A 179 7.66 -19.91 29.29
C LEU A 179 6.40 -20.70 29.62
N LYS A 180 6.58 -21.81 30.33
CA LYS A 180 5.51 -22.83 30.52
C LYS A 180 4.94 -22.82 31.88
N PHE A 181 3.59 -22.87 31.97
CA PHE A 181 2.84 -22.96 33.21
C PHE A 181 1.78 -24.05 33.12
N ASP A 182 1.58 -24.74 34.24
CA ASP A 182 0.37 -25.52 34.51
C ASP A 182 -0.48 -24.74 35.52
N VAL A 183 -1.71 -24.39 35.10
CA VAL A 183 -2.67 -23.68 35.93
C VAL A 183 -3.90 -24.56 36.11
N GLN A 184 -4.15 -25.01 37.35
CA GLN A 184 -5.32 -25.81 37.69
C GLN A 184 -6.35 -24.95 38.39
N MET A 185 -7.64 -25.24 38.17
CA MET A 185 -8.77 -24.61 38.86
C MET A 185 -10.03 -25.46 38.73
N THR A 186 -10.99 -25.22 39.59
CA THR A 186 -12.33 -25.81 39.54
C THR A 186 -13.38 -24.71 39.39
N PHE A 187 -14.13 -24.77 38.33
CA PHE A 187 -15.26 -23.88 38.02
C PHE A 187 -16.55 -24.46 38.62
N HIS A 188 -17.22 -23.70 39.50
CA HIS A 188 -18.46 -24.13 40.15
C HIS A 188 -19.69 -23.67 39.41
N GLY A 189 -20.71 -24.53 39.35
CA GLY A 189 -21.97 -24.22 38.70
C GLY A 189 -21.89 -24.19 37.17
N ALA A 190 -20.91 -24.86 36.58
CA ALA A 190 -20.73 -24.86 35.13
C ALA A 190 -21.86 -25.57 34.35
N ALA A 191 -22.52 -26.56 34.97
CA ALA A 191 -23.55 -27.36 34.31
C ALA A 191 -24.97 -27.07 34.82
N THR A 192 -25.94 -27.39 33.98
CA THR A 192 -27.38 -27.36 34.27
C THR A 192 -27.97 -28.75 34.02
N GLN A 193 -28.63 -29.34 35.03
CA GLN A 193 -29.27 -30.64 34.93
C GLN A 193 -30.73 -30.51 34.53
N TYR A 194 -31.11 -31.21 33.47
CA TYR A 194 -32.49 -31.45 33.05
C TYR A 194 -32.90 -32.90 33.38
N LYS A 195 -34.13 -33.24 33.03
CA LYS A 195 -34.68 -34.59 33.33
C LYS A 195 -33.91 -35.69 32.56
N ASP A 196 -33.52 -35.44 31.34
CA ASP A 196 -32.89 -36.41 30.41
C ASP A 196 -31.38 -36.21 30.27
N VAL A 197 -30.90 -34.96 30.33
CA VAL A 197 -29.48 -34.64 30.14
C VAL A 197 -29.00 -33.59 31.12
N THR A 198 -27.68 -33.58 31.35
CA THR A 198 -26.99 -32.46 32.00
C THR A 198 -26.17 -31.78 30.91
N THR A 199 -26.31 -30.47 30.76
CA THR A 199 -25.65 -29.67 29.75
C THR A 199 -24.63 -28.75 30.40
N PHE A 200 -23.57 -28.43 29.67
CA PHE A 200 -22.67 -27.34 30.03
C PHE A 200 -22.16 -26.62 28.82
N GLN A 201 -21.87 -25.34 28.98
CA GLN A 201 -21.19 -24.52 28.01
C GLN A 201 -19.93 -23.93 28.64
N TRP A 202 -18.83 -23.97 27.93
CA TRP A 202 -17.55 -23.47 28.38
C TRP A 202 -16.80 -22.78 27.25
N GLU A 203 -16.41 -21.54 27.48
CA GLU A 203 -15.55 -20.76 26.60
C GLU A 203 -14.10 -20.82 27.09
N PRO A 204 -13.28 -21.79 26.64
CA PRO A 204 -11.85 -21.82 26.96
C PRO A 204 -11.12 -20.56 26.54
N ILE A 205 -11.57 -19.93 25.46
CA ILE A 205 -11.07 -18.66 24.95
C ILE A 205 -12.27 -17.82 24.53
N GLY A 206 -12.53 -16.74 25.26
CA GLY A 206 -13.63 -15.82 24.99
C GLY A 206 -13.33 -14.85 23.85
N PRO A 207 -14.36 -14.18 23.30
CA PRO A 207 -14.25 -13.26 22.16
C PRO A 207 -13.45 -11.98 22.47
N THR A 208 -13.22 -11.68 23.73
CA THR A 208 -12.41 -10.52 24.17
C THR A 208 -10.92 -10.85 24.34
N ASN A 209 -10.52 -12.10 24.10
CA ASN A 209 -9.12 -12.51 24.22
C ASN A 209 -8.24 -11.78 23.20
N SER A 210 -7.27 -11.04 23.68
CA SER A 210 -6.31 -10.29 22.85
C SER A 210 -5.06 -11.08 22.48
N ILE A 211 -4.83 -12.25 23.13
CA ILE A 211 -3.60 -13.04 22.95
C ILE A 211 -3.80 -14.10 21.87
N PRO A 212 -3.10 -14.03 20.74
CA PRO A 212 -3.20 -15.04 19.69
C PRO A 212 -2.55 -16.36 20.12
N ALA A 213 -3.07 -17.48 19.60
CA ALA A 213 -2.55 -18.82 19.85
C ALA A 213 -2.20 -19.55 18.57
N GLN A 214 -0.99 -20.12 18.49
CA GLN A 214 -0.59 -20.93 17.31
C GLN A 214 -1.36 -22.26 17.29
N LYS A 215 -1.53 -22.87 18.45
CA LYS A 215 -2.26 -24.13 18.61
C LYS A 215 -2.97 -24.19 19.95
N VAL A 216 -4.26 -24.52 19.92
CA VAL A 216 -5.07 -24.81 21.09
C VAL A 216 -5.54 -26.25 20.99
N THR A 217 -5.26 -27.05 22.01
CA THR A 217 -5.75 -28.43 22.10
C THR A 217 -6.51 -28.64 23.41
N GLY A 218 -7.26 -29.70 23.48
CA GLY A 218 -7.86 -30.07 24.74
C GLY A 218 -8.55 -31.44 24.72
N THR A 219 -8.71 -31.98 25.92
CA THR A 219 -9.48 -33.18 26.17
C THR A 219 -10.51 -32.84 27.23
N VAL A 220 -11.78 -33.04 26.92
CA VAL A 220 -12.91 -32.88 27.86
C VAL A 220 -13.46 -34.24 28.19
N ARG A 221 -13.39 -34.58 29.48
CA ARG A 221 -13.90 -35.85 30.01
C ARG A 221 -15.23 -35.64 30.73
N PHE A 222 -16.09 -36.63 30.59
CA PHE A 222 -17.38 -36.70 31.28
C PHE A 222 -17.28 -37.50 32.56
N PRO A 223 -18.28 -37.43 33.45
CA PRO A 223 -18.33 -38.26 34.65
C PRO A 223 -18.27 -39.77 34.33
N ASP A 224 -17.84 -40.56 35.32
CA ASP A 224 -17.77 -42.01 35.19
C ASP A 224 -19.12 -42.62 34.77
N GLY A 225 -19.10 -43.63 33.91
CA GLY A 225 -20.29 -44.30 33.39
C GLY A 225 -20.86 -43.71 32.10
N ILE A 226 -20.28 -42.60 31.59
CA ILE A 226 -20.62 -42.02 30.30
C ILE A 226 -19.79 -42.63 29.19
N ASP A 227 -20.42 -42.85 28.03
CA ASP A 227 -19.79 -43.27 26.79
C ASP A 227 -20.17 -42.34 25.62
N ALA A 228 -19.67 -42.66 24.42
CA ALA A 228 -19.96 -41.88 23.23
C ALA A 228 -21.42 -41.92 22.76
N LYS A 229 -22.26 -42.83 23.28
CA LYS A 229 -23.67 -42.94 22.97
C LYS A 229 -24.53 -42.13 23.94
N THR A 230 -24.01 -41.85 25.13
CA THR A 230 -24.69 -41.16 26.23
C THR A 230 -24.13 -39.75 26.47
N SER A 231 -23.34 -39.25 25.51
CA SER A 231 -22.81 -37.89 25.55
C SER A 231 -22.74 -37.26 24.17
N TRP A 232 -22.87 -35.95 24.11
CA TRP A 232 -22.83 -35.11 22.91
C TRP A 232 -21.92 -33.95 23.18
N ALA A 233 -21.22 -33.46 22.15
CA ALA A 233 -20.35 -32.31 22.29
C ALA A 233 -20.14 -31.63 20.94
N TRP A 234 -20.15 -30.30 20.95
CA TRP A 234 -19.98 -29.43 19.78
C TRP A 234 -18.92 -28.38 20.10
N LEU A 235 -18.11 -28.07 19.09
CA LEU A 235 -17.05 -27.07 19.17
C LEU A 235 -17.35 -25.92 18.22
N HIS A 236 -17.51 -24.74 18.74
CA HIS A 236 -17.77 -23.52 17.98
C HIS A 236 -16.51 -22.68 17.84
N THR A 237 -16.02 -22.55 16.64
CA THR A 237 -14.88 -21.70 16.28
C THR A 237 -14.91 -21.32 14.81
N LYS A 238 -14.34 -20.17 14.47
CA LYS A 238 -14.17 -19.74 13.06
C LYS A 238 -12.91 -20.30 12.42
N ASN A 239 -12.05 -20.92 13.21
CA ASN A 239 -10.74 -21.41 12.77
C ASN A 239 -10.80 -22.86 12.28
N THR A 240 -9.74 -23.26 11.59
CA THR A 240 -9.54 -24.67 11.25
C THR A 240 -9.43 -25.49 12.52
N SER A 241 -10.28 -26.49 12.66
CA SER A 241 -10.35 -27.34 13.85
C SER A 241 -10.51 -28.81 13.50
N GLU A 242 -10.03 -29.65 14.38
CA GLU A 242 -10.18 -31.11 14.34
C GLU A 242 -10.83 -31.55 15.65
N THR A 243 -11.81 -32.43 15.58
CA THR A 243 -12.46 -33.02 16.75
C THR A 243 -12.51 -34.54 16.63
N SER A 244 -12.44 -35.22 17.77
CA SER A 244 -12.63 -36.67 17.85
C SER A 244 -13.28 -37.06 19.16
N ARG A 245 -14.01 -38.18 19.17
CA ARG A 245 -14.66 -38.74 20.35
C ARG A 245 -13.96 -40.04 20.77
N GLY A 246 -13.65 -40.16 22.03
CA GLY A 246 -13.09 -41.36 22.60
C GLY A 246 -14.12 -42.37 23.09
N LYS A 247 -13.67 -43.49 23.61
CA LYS A 247 -14.55 -44.59 24.05
C LYS A 247 -15.39 -44.26 25.28
N GLN A 248 -14.87 -43.42 26.17
CA GLN A 248 -15.58 -42.92 27.36
C GLN A 248 -16.33 -41.61 27.08
N GLY A 249 -16.60 -41.36 25.80
CA GLY A 249 -17.30 -40.15 25.36
C GLY A 249 -16.46 -38.88 25.37
N GLU A 250 -15.20 -38.96 25.81
CA GLU A 250 -14.31 -37.79 25.87
C GLU A 250 -14.24 -37.09 24.51
N LEU A 251 -14.31 -35.75 24.50
CA LEU A 251 -14.06 -34.94 23.34
C LEU A 251 -12.59 -34.51 23.32
N LYS A 252 -11.92 -34.77 22.22
CA LYS A 252 -10.59 -34.20 21.94
C LYS A 252 -10.72 -33.21 20.79
N PHE A 253 -10.08 -32.05 20.94
CA PHE A 253 -10.10 -31.01 19.92
C PHE A 253 -8.70 -30.44 19.70
N ALA A 254 -8.48 -29.92 18.48
CA ALA A 254 -7.34 -29.09 18.12
C ALA A 254 -7.82 -27.93 17.25
N VAL A 255 -7.38 -26.72 17.56
CA VAL A 255 -7.67 -25.49 16.81
C VAL A 255 -6.34 -24.81 16.48
N TYR A 256 -6.19 -24.35 15.25
CA TYR A 256 -4.93 -23.80 14.76
C TYR A 256 -5.04 -22.33 14.40
N ASN A 257 -3.99 -21.55 14.68
CA ASN A 257 -3.82 -20.16 14.29
C ASN A 257 -4.99 -19.26 14.74
N LEU A 258 -5.34 -19.35 16.01
CA LEU A 258 -6.34 -18.49 16.65
C LEU A 258 -5.76 -17.07 16.76
N LYS A 259 -6.39 -16.10 16.13
CA LYS A 259 -6.01 -14.68 16.19
C LYS A 259 -6.64 -14.01 17.43
N SER A 260 -6.18 -12.81 17.75
CA SER A 260 -6.87 -11.94 18.72
C SER A 260 -8.34 -11.78 18.37
N GLU A 261 -9.20 -11.66 19.37
CA GLU A 261 -10.66 -11.49 19.26
C GLU A 261 -11.40 -12.67 18.58
N GLN A 262 -10.73 -13.81 18.45
CA GLN A 262 -11.37 -15.05 18.03
C GLN A 262 -11.64 -15.93 19.26
N TYR A 263 -12.76 -16.61 19.23
CA TYR A 263 -13.25 -17.40 20.34
C TYR A 263 -13.20 -18.91 20.06
N LEU A 264 -13.22 -19.64 21.14
CA LEU A 264 -13.40 -21.08 21.20
C LEU A 264 -14.47 -21.35 22.26
N ASP A 265 -15.62 -21.85 21.84
CA ASP A 265 -16.73 -22.19 22.69
C ASP A 265 -17.08 -23.68 22.53
N LEU A 266 -17.37 -24.33 23.63
CA LEU A 266 -17.68 -25.74 23.70
C LEU A 266 -19.02 -25.93 24.40
N VAL A 267 -19.94 -26.57 23.70
CA VAL A 267 -21.22 -27.01 24.25
C VAL A 267 -21.21 -28.52 24.35
N ALA A 268 -21.64 -29.06 25.48
CA ALA A 268 -21.75 -30.50 25.63
C ALA A 268 -22.94 -30.91 26.54
N ALA A 269 -23.36 -32.14 26.37
CA ALA A 269 -24.39 -32.76 27.16
C ALA A 269 -24.06 -34.22 27.45
N TYR A 270 -24.55 -34.73 28.54
CA TYR A 270 -24.44 -36.15 28.92
C TYR A 270 -25.68 -36.62 29.68
N ASP A 271 -25.91 -37.95 29.74
CA ASP A 271 -27.07 -38.56 30.44
C ASP A 271 -27.14 -38.11 31.92
N SER A 272 -28.23 -37.49 32.31
CA SER A 272 -28.42 -36.91 33.64
C SER A 272 -28.37 -37.95 34.79
N LYS A 273 -28.48 -39.25 34.47
CA LYS A 273 -28.46 -40.32 35.51
C LYS A 273 -27.16 -40.42 36.30
N VAL A 274 -26.05 -39.92 35.72
CA VAL A 274 -24.74 -39.93 36.44
C VAL A 274 -24.53 -38.66 37.26
N SER A 275 -25.41 -37.67 37.09
CA SER A 275 -25.34 -36.41 37.82
C SER A 275 -25.83 -36.55 39.25
N SER A 276 -25.17 -35.90 40.20
CA SER A 276 -25.53 -35.86 41.62
C SER A 276 -25.21 -34.47 42.18
N ASN A 277 -26.19 -33.86 42.84
CA ASN A 277 -26.05 -32.58 43.51
C ASN A 277 -25.62 -31.42 42.57
N VAL A 278 -26.10 -31.42 41.35
CA VAL A 278 -25.87 -30.31 40.43
C VAL A 278 -26.54 -29.04 40.95
N ALA A 279 -25.80 -27.94 40.99
CA ALA A 279 -26.27 -26.69 41.60
C ALA A 279 -27.49 -26.09 40.87
N ARG A 280 -27.59 -26.29 39.57
CA ARG A 280 -28.72 -25.83 38.75
C ARG A 280 -29.52 -26.98 38.18
N MET A 281 -30.83 -26.93 38.39
CA MET A 281 -31.77 -27.93 37.89
C MET A 281 -32.93 -27.22 37.17
N GLU A 282 -33.18 -27.64 35.95
CA GLU A 282 -34.28 -27.13 35.14
C GLU A 282 -35.28 -28.25 34.83
N PRO A 283 -36.58 -27.97 34.84
CA PRO A 283 -37.59 -28.99 34.58
C PRO A 283 -37.67 -29.34 33.08
N GLY A 284 -38.10 -30.59 32.80
CA GLY A 284 -38.36 -31.06 31.43
C GLY A 284 -37.19 -31.73 30.75
N ASN A 285 -37.44 -32.23 29.53
CA ASN A 285 -36.43 -32.82 28.65
C ASN A 285 -35.80 -31.70 27.83
N HIS A 286 -34.53 -31.77 27.55
CA HIS A 286 -33.79 -30.72 26.84
C HIS A 286 -32.92 -31.25 25.67
N LEU A 287 -32.63 -32.54 25.61
CA LEU A 287 -31.71 -33.09 24.61
C LEU A 287 -32.13 -32.80 23.17
N ASP A 288 -33.43 -33.06 22.84
CA ASP A 288 -33.93 -32.88 21.46
C ASP A 288 -33.86 -31.39 21.03
N ALA A 289 -34.15 -30.47 21.96
CA ALA A 289 -34.06 -29.02 21.68
C ALA A 289 -32.59 -28.62 21.48
N LEU A 290 -31.68 -29.07 22.35
CA LEU A 290 -30.24 -28.78 22.23
C LEU A 290 -29.69 -29.33 20.90
N GLN A 291 -29.98 -30.56 20.54
CA GLN A 291 -29.53 -31.15 19.28
C GLN A 291 -30.08 -30.42 18.05
N ALA A 292 -31.33 -29.95 18.11
CA ALA A 292 -31.94 -29.18 17.03
C ALA A 292 -31.25 -27.83 16.86
N ASP A 293 -30.96 -27.13 17.97
CA ASP A 293 -30.28 -25.84 17.96
C ASP A 293 -28.84 -25.96 17.47
N GLU A 294 -28.10 -26.95 17.96
CA GLU A 294 -26.73 -27.20 17.53
C GLU A 294 -26.63 -27.58 16.06
N THR A 295 -27.56 -28.44 15.58
CA THR A 295 -27.63 -28.81 14.15
C THR A 295 -27.97 -27.60 13.28
N ALA A 296 -28.86 -26.72 13.74
CA ALA A 296 -29.18 -25.50 13.03
C ALA A 296 -28.00 -24.53 12.97
N GLN A 297 -27.26 -24.38 14.07
CA GLN A 297 -26.05 -23.55 14.13
C GLN A 297 -24.95 -24.10 13.22
N GLU A 298 -24.68 -25.41 13.27
CA GLU A 298 -23.72 -26.07 12.40
C GLU A 298 -24.06 -25.88 10.93
N LYS A 299 -25.32 -26.08 10.54
CA LYS A 299 -25.80 -25.83 9.17
C LYS A 299 -25.62 -24.37 8.76
N ALA A 300 -26.01 -23.43 9.60
CA ALA A 300 -25.84 -22.00 9.34
C ALA A 300 -24.36 -21.63 9.18
N TRP A 301 -23.48 -22.22 9.97
CA TRP A 301 -22.04 -22.03 9.87
C TRP A 301 -21.50 -22.55 8.52
N TYR A 302 -21.82 -23.80 8.12
CA TYR A 302 -21.43 -24.36 6.83
C TYR A 302 -21.94 -23.52 5.65
N GLU A 303 -23.20 -23.08 5.69
CA GLU A 303 -23.77 -22.21 4.66
C GLU A 303 -23.07 -20.86 4.60
N SER A 304 -22.70 -20.29 5.73
CA SER A 304 -21.96 -19.02 5.79
C SER A 304 -20.56 -19.16 5.19
N GLN A 305 -19.84 -20.22 5.55
CA GLN A 305 -18.51 -20.54 5.01
C GLN A 305 -18.55 -20.78 3.50
N HIS A 306 -19.53 -21.58 3.05
CA HIS A 306 -19.72 -21.83 1.63
C HIS A 306 -20.02 -20.54 0.85
N ARG A 307 -20.94 -19.70 1.35
CA ARG A 307 -21.24 -18.39 0.76
C ARG A 307 -20.00 -17.49 0.72
N ALA A 308 -19.23 -17.42 1.81
CA ALA A 308 -18.00 -16.64 1.87
C ALA A 308 -16.95 -17.14 0.85
N ALA A 309 -16.78 -18.47 0.73
CA ALA A 309 -15.87 -19.05 -0.22
C ALA A 309 -16.27 -18.76 -1.68
N VAL A 310 -17.56 -18.94 -2.02
CA VAL A 310 -18.10 -18.64 -3.36
C VAL A 310 -17.96 -17.17 -3.70
N THR A 311 -18.31 -16.28 -2.75
CA THR A 311 -18.15 -14.82 -2.93
C THR A 311 -16.70 -14.45 -3.16
N ARG A 312 -15.77 -15.05 -2.42
CA ARG A 312 -14.32 -14.81 -2.56
C ARG A 312 -13.81 -15.26 -3.93
N ILE A 313 -14.20 -16.45 -4.38
CA ILE A 313 -13.85 -16.97 -5.72
C ILE A 313 -14.41 -16.05 -6.81
N LEU A 314 -15.70 -15.67 -6.70
CA LEU A 314 -16.34 -14.78 -7.67
C LEU A 314 -15.63 -13.43 -7.75
N LEU A 315 -15.28 -12.86 -6.62
CA LEU A 315 -14.52 -11.59 -6.53
C LEU A 315 -13.19 -11.69 -7.29
N TRP A 316 -12.43 -12.77 -7.11
CA TRP A 316 -11.16 -12.96 -7.80
C TRP A 316 -11.32 -13.19 -9.30
N VAL A 317 -12.34 -13.97 -9.71
CA VAL A 317 -12.65 -14.19 -11.13
C VAL A 317 -13.06 -12.88 -11.80
N VAL A 318 -13.95 -12.10 -11.18
CA VAL A 318 -14.36 -10.78 -11.71
C VAL A 318 -13.16 -9.83 -11.78
N SER A 319 -12.32 -9.80 -10.76
CA SER A 319 -11.11 -8.98 -10.73
C SER A 319 -10.13 -9.34 -11.85
N LEU A 320 -9.92 -10.63 -12.09
CA LEU A 320 -9.06 -11.11 -13.17
C LEU A 320 -9.62 -10.73 -14.56
N VAL A 321 -10.92 -10.95 -14.78
CA VAL A 321 -11.58 -10.61 -16.06
C VAL A 321 -11.54 -9.10 -16.30
N ALA A 322 -11.88 -8.29 -15.29
CA ALA A 322 -11.80 -6.84 -15.37
C ALA A 322 -10.37 -6.37 -15.66
N GLY A 323 -9.38 -7.03 -15.04
CA GLY A 323 -7.97 -6.81 -15.29
C GLY A 323 -7.56 -7.04 -16.74
N ILE A 324 -7.91 -8.19 -17.28
CA ILE A 324 -7.60 -8.55 -18.68
C ILE A 324 -8.27 -7.58 -19.65
N VAL A 325 -9.55 -7.27 -19.45
CA VAL A 325 -10.31 -6.36 -20.33
C VAL A 325 -9.71 -4.96 -20.31
N SER A 326 -9.42 -4.40 -19.13
CA SER A 326 -8.85 -3.05 -19.02
C SER A 326 -7.42 -2.98 -19.58
N ALA A 327 -6.59 -4.01 -19.35
CA ALA A 327 -5.25 -4.10 -19.94
C ALA A 327 -5.31 -4.17 -21.47
N ALA A 328 -6.19 -4.98 -22.03
CA ALA A 328 -6.40 -5.07 -23.48
C ALA A 328 -6.84 -3.70 -24.07
N TRP A 329 -7.78 -3.02 -23.39
CA TRP A 329 -8.22 -1.69 -23.80
C TRP A 329 -7.07 -0.67 -23.76
N ALA A 330 -6.26 -0.66 -22.72
CA ALA A 330 -5.09 0.20 -22.60
C ALA A 330 -4.05 -0.07 -23.71
N ILE A 331 -3.76 -1.33 -24.01
CA ILE A 331 -2.84 -1.71 -25.10
C ILE A 331 -3.37 -1.23 -26.47
N ILE A 332 -4.67 -1.43 -26.73
CA ILE A 332 -5.30 -0.95 -27.97
C ILE A 332 -5.21 0.57 -28.08
N ALA A 333 -5.41 1.29 -26.96
CA ALA A 333 -5.26 2.75 -26.91
C ALA A 333 -3.84 3.19 -27.26
N VAL A 334 -2.81 2.52 -26.73
CA VAL A 334 -1.39 2.78 -27.07
C VAL A 334 -1.11 2.53 -28.55
N ILE A 335 -1.60 1.42 -29.10
CA ILE A 335 -1.44 1.12 -30.54
C ILE A 335 -2.08 2.22 -31.39
N ARG A 336 -3.30 2.65 -31.03
CA ARG A 336 -4.00 3.75 -31.72
C ARG A 336 -3.27 5.08 -31.56
N SER A 337 -2.75 5.42 -30.38
CA SER A 337 -1.94 6.60 -30.14
C SER A 337 -0.68 6.61 -30.98
N ASN A 338 0.08 5.53 -31.00
CA ASN A 338 1.27 5.38 -31.81
C ASN A 338 0.98 5.50 -33.31
N LYS A 339 -0.16 4.99 -33.76
CA LYS A 339 -0.63 5.11 -35.15
C LYS A 339 -1.01 6.55 -35.50
N ALA A 340 -1.66 7.26 -34.56
CA ALA A 340 -2.08 8.66 -34.73
C ALA A 340 -0.90 9.65 -34.68
N ALA A 341 0.18 9.28 -34.00
CA ALA A 341 1.39 10.11 -33.89
C ALA A 341 2.35 10.00 -35.11
N ARG A 342 2.10 9.08 -36.02
CA ARG A 342 2.97 8.85 -37.17
C ARG A 342 2.48 9.60 -38.41
N TYR A 343 3.43 10.06 -39.22
CA TYR A 343 3.15 10.50 -40.57
C TYR A 343 2.65 9.32 -41.40
N ARG A 344 1.58 9.53 -42.19
CA ARG A 344 0.90 8.50 -43.00
C ARG A 344 0.78 8.91 -44.48
N GLY A 345 1.30 10.08 -44.84
CA GLY A 345 1.21 10.59 -46.22
C GLY A 345 2.16 9.88 -47.14
N GLY A 346 1.86 9.96 -48.45
CA GLY A 346 2.67 9.43 -49.55
C GLY A 346 3.51 10.47 -50.26
N LEU A 347 3.77 11.64 -49.67
CA LEU A 347 4.59 12.69 -50.28
C LEU A 347 6.07 12.29 -50.18
N GLU A 348 6.65 11.88 -51.31
CA GLU A 348 8.05 11.50 -51.41
C GLU A 348 8.97 12.67 -51.78
N TYR A 349 8.41 13.74 -52.40
CA TYR A 349 9.19 14.88 -52.85
C TYR A 349 8.36 16.17 -52.85
N TRP A 350 8.93 17.26 -52.31
CA TRP A 350 8.34 18.58 -52.26
C TRP A 350 9.40 19.63 -52.61
N ARG A 351 9.17 20.45 -53.62
CA ARG A 351 10.15 21.44 -54.06
C ARG A 351 9.91 22.84 -53.51
N ASP A 352 8.67 23.14 -53.21
CA ASP A 352 8.30 24.46 -52.74
C ASP A 352 8.58 24.63 -51.26
N ARG A 353 8.78 25.87 -50.86
CA ARG A 353 8.92 26.21 -49.45
C ARG A 353 7.64 25.80 -48.68
N PRO A 354 7.73 25.08 -47.56
CA PRO A 354 6.57 24.75 -46.78
C PRO A 354 5.77 25.99 -46.36
N ALA A 355 4.45 25.92 -46.38
CA ALA A 355 3.53 27.03 -46.08
C ALA A 355 3.49 27.42 -44.59
N ILE A 356 4.47 27.01 -43.81
CA ILE A 356 4.58 27.26 -42.36
C ILE A 356 5.93 27.92 -42.05
N SER A 357 6.00 28.59 -40.89
CA SER A 357 7.25 29.23 -40.48
C SER A 357 8.38 28.23 -40.24
N PRO A 358 9.64 28.66 -40.39
CA PRO A 358 10.80 27.80 -40.14
C PRO A 358 10.83 27.18 -38.74
N ALA A 359 10.41 27.93 -37.72
CA ALA A 359 10.28 27.42 -36.38
C ALA A 359 9.23 26.32 -36.27
N SER A 360 8.07 26.52 -36.91
CA SER A 360 6.98 25.54 -36.98
C SER A 360 7.37 24.30 -37.79
N ALA A 361 8.09 24.45 -38.89
CA ALA A 361 8.62 23.33 -39.68
C ALA A 361 9.63 22.49 -38.85
N ALA A 362 10.53 23.15 -38.16
CA ALA A 362 11.47 22.49 -37.26
C ALA A 362 10.75 21.72 -36.15
N ARG A 363 9.70 22.31 -35.57
CA ARG A 363 8.86 21.66 -34.53
C ARG A 363 8.11 20.45 -35.09
N MET A 364 7.57 20.53 -36.29
CA MET A 364 6.91 19.42 -36.99
C MET A 364 7.86 18.24 -37.17
N ILE A 365 9.08 18.51 -37.67
CA ILE A 365 10.12 17.46 -37.83
C ILE A 365 10.50 16.85 -36.46
N ASP A 366 10.63 17.66 -35.41
CA ASP A 366 10.91 17.16 -34.07
C ASP A 366 9.81 16.21 -33.53
N ILE A 367 8.55 16.50 -33.87
CA ILE A 367 7.42 15.62 -33.51
C ILE A 367 7.50 14.31 -34.31
N ILE A 368 7.78 14.37 -35.62
CA ILE A 368 7.91 13.19 -36.48
C ILE A 368 9.09 12.32 -36.04
N ASP A 369 10.23 12.93 -35.75
CA ASP A 369 11.45 12.26 -35.27
C ASP A 369 11.31 11.82 -33.81
N ASN A 370 10.19 12.18 -33.14
CA ASN A 370 9.94 11.94 -31.70
C ASN A 370 11.09 12.45 -30.81
N SER A 371 11.72 13.56 -31.21
CA SER A 371 12.75 14.23 -30.42
C SER A 371 12.09 15.05 -29.32
N LYS A 372 12.51 14.85 -28.06
CA LYS A 372 12.07 15.64 -26.93
C LYS A 372 12.95 16.88 -26.79
N GLY A 373 12.40 18.05 -26.99
CA GLY A 373 13.01 19.32 -26.64
C GLY A 373 11.93 20.37 -26.36
N THR A 374 12.08 21.11 -25.28
CA THR A 374 11.69 22.53 -25.21
C THR A 374 12.28 23.21 -26.43
N VAL A 375 11.82 24.32 -26.89
CA VAL A 375 12.28 24.94 -28.15
C VAL A 375 13.61 24.37 -28.62
N SER A 376 13.54 23.48 -29.59
CA SER A 376 14.70 22.69 -29.96
C SER A 376 15.74 23.64 -30.53
N SER A 377 17.01 23.33 -30.37
CA SER A 377 18.09 24.03 -31.05
C SER A 377 17.83 24.11 -32.58
N ARG A 378 17.02 23.20 -33.11
CA ARG A 378 16.56 23.17 -34.50
C ARG A 378 15.63 24.35 -34.81
N SER A 379 14.64 24.66 -33.95
CA SER A 379 13.73 25.81 -34.16
C SER A 379 14.51 27.14 -34.14
N MET A 380 15.44 27.32 -33.23
CA MET A 380 16.29 28.50 -33.17
C MET A 380 17.18 28.62 -34.42
N THR A 381 17.86 27.52 -34.78
CA THR A 381 18.73 27.49 -35.94
C THR A 381 17.95 27.78 -37.23
N ALA A 382 16.80 27.13 -37.43
CA ALA A 382 15.95 27.34 -38.58
C ALA A 382 15.48 28.81 -38.71
N THR A 383 15.09 29.41 -37.56
CA THR A 383 14.66 30.81 -37.54
C THR A 383 15.79 31.79 -37.82
N VAL A 384 16.99 31.53 -37.27
CA VAL A 384 18.19 32.36 -37.55
C VAL A 384 18.56 32.29 -39.04
N LEU A 385 18.55 31.08 -39.64
CA LEU A 385 18.80 30.92 -41.06
C LEU A 385 17.73 31.60 -41.95
N ALA A 386 16.47 31.56 -41.51
CA ALA A 386 15.38 32.27 -42.19
C ALA A 386 15.53 33.79 -42.11
N LEU A 387 15.98 34.33 -40.99
CA LEU A 387 16.30 35.76 -40.88
C LEU A 387 17.43 36.16 -41.80
N ALA A 388 18.43 35.29 -42.02
CA ALA A 388 19.47 35.50 -42.98
C ALA A 388 18.94 35.48 -44.42
N ALA A 389 18.07 34.51 -44.74
CA ALA A 389 17.44 34.40 -46.06
C ALA A 389 16.51 35.59 -46.40
N LYS A 390 15.96 36.24 -45.39
CA LYS A 390 15.14 37.46 -45.52
C LYS A 390 15.96 38.76 -45.43
N HIS A 391 17.27 38.67 -45.39
CA HIS A 391 18.19 39.80 -45.27
C HIS A 391 17.98 40.65 -43.99
N ALA A 392 17.45 40.07 -42.93
CA ALA A 392 17.40 40.72 -41.62
C ALA A 392 18.79 40.70 -40.95
N ILE A 393 19.49 39.61 -41.14
CA ILE A 393 20.88 39.40 -40.67
C ILE A 393 21.71 38.82 -41.78
N ALA A 394 23.04 38.88 -41.62
CA ALA A 394 23.98 38.15 -42.46
C ALA A 394 24.88 37.26 -41.57
N ILE A 395 25.28 36.10 -42.09
CA ILE A 395 26.11 35.12 -41.38
C ILE A 395 27.38 34.86 -42.15
N TYR A 396 28.51 35.12 -41.54
CA TYR A 396 29.82 34.95 -42.15
C TYR A 396 30.71 33.97 -41.36
N PRO A 397 31.61 33.24 -42.04
CA PRO A 397 32.51 32.32 -41.35
C PRO A 397 33.59 33.08 -40.59
N GLY A 398 34.00 32.55 -39.45
CA GLY A 398 35.10 33.09 -38.65
C GLY A 398 34.70 34.05 -37.54
N PRO A 399 35.66 34.51 -36.73
CA PRO A 399 35.42 35.43 -35.59
C PRO A 399 35.11 36.86 -36.10
N ALA A 400 34.35 37.60 -35.30
CA ALA A 400 33.97 38.99 -35.63
C ALA A 400 35.18 39.93 -35.82
N SER A 401 36.32 39.61 -35.22
CA SER A 401 37.55 40.35 -35.40
C SER A 401 38.04 40.40 -36.86
N ASN A 402 37.69 39.43 -37.70
CA ASN A 402 38.08 39.39 -39.11
C ASN A 402 37.34 40.43 -39.96
N TYR A 403 36.28 41.01 -39.45
CA TYR A 403 35.42 41.97 -40.15
C TYR A 403 35.55 43.38 -39.58
N LYS A 404 36.57 43.64 -38.74
CA LYS A 404 36.92 44.99 -38.25
C LYS A 404 37.34 45.89 -39.41
N GLY A 405 36.73 47.06 -39.50
CA GLY A 405 37.05 48.04 -40.54
C GLY A 405 36.01 48.10 -41.67
N ILE A 406 35.04 47.18 -41.70
CA ILE A 406 33.91 47.24 -42.61
C ILE A 406 32.77 48.00 -41.92
N ASP A 407 32.33 49.12 -42.51
CA ASP A 407 31.17 49.85 -42.01
C ASP A 407 29.88 49.07 -42.33
N MET A 408 29.42 48.30 -41.35
CA MET A 408 28.21 47.48 -41.48
C MET A 408 26.92 48.30 -41.27
N SER A 409 27.03 49.56 -40.90
CA SER A 409 25.86 50.39 -40.54
C SER A 409 25.05 50.90 -41.72
N GLN A 410 25.62 50.93 -42.91
CA GLN A 410 25.01 51.48 -44.12
C GLN A 410 24.95 50.55 -45.30
N ALA A 411 25.48 49.33 -45.20
CA ALA A 411 25.53 48.36 -46.31
C ALA A 411 24.31 47.42 -46.27
N ASP A 412 23.70 47.18 -47.40
CA ASP A 412 22.75 46.09 -47.57
C ASP A 412 23.47 44.72 -47.68
N ALA A 413 22.72 43.63 -47.66
CA ALA A 413 23.31 42.28 -47.65
C ALA A 413 24.15 41.98 -48.90
N VAL A 414 23.80 42.53 -50.04
CA VAL A 414 24.51 42.33 -51.30
C VAL A 414 25.81 43.14 -51.33
N GLN A 415 25.72 44.41 -50.96
CA GLN A 415 26.89 45.31 -50.85
C GLN A 415 27.88 44.74 -49.82
N LEU A 416 27.38 44.26 -48.64
CA LEU A 416 28.21 43.66 -47.61
C LEU A 416 28.92 42.38 -48.12
N SER A 417 28.25 41.54 -48.87
CA SER A 417 28.84 40.36 -49.51
C SER A 417 29.92 40.70 -50.45
N HIS A 418 29.74 41.76 -51.29
CA HIS A 418 30.79 42.27 -52.24
C HIS A 418 31.98 42.85 -51.48
N MET A 419 31.75 43.62 -50.43
CA MET A 419 32.82 44.20 -49.63
C MET A 419 33.66 43.10 -48.91
N ILE A 420 33.03 42.05 -48.40
CA ILE A 420 33.72 40.93 -47.78
C ILE A 420 34.44 40.07 -48.78
N ALA A 421 33.87 39.86 -49.99
CA ALA A 421 34.51 39.10 -51.05
C ALA A 421 35.76 39.79 -51.63
N SER A 422 35.77 41.12 -51.70
CA SER A 422 36.92 41.89 -52.14
C SER A 422 38.08 41.94 -51.17
N ASP A 423 37.77 41.91 -49.84
CA ASP A 423 38.78 42.02 -48.80
C ASP A 423 39.15 40.64 -48.17
N GLY A 424 38.36 39.62 -48.39
CA GLY A 424 38.22 38.49 -47.51
C GLY A 424 38.82 37.17 -47.95
N ALA A 425 39.66 37.08 -48.96
CA ALA A 425 40.26 35.80 -49.40
C ALA A 425 41.10 35.10 -48.29
N LYS A 426 41.44 35.80 -47.20
CA LYS A 426 42.20 35.25 -46.03
C LYS A 426 41.28 34.71 -44.92
N ALA A 427 40.00 35.01 -44.92
CA ALA A 427 39.09 34.68 -43.81
C ALA A 427 38.42 33.28 -43.90
N MET A 428 38.56 32.60 -45.04
CA MET A 428 37.84 31.33 -45.30
C MET A 428 38.52 30.06 -44.79
N VAL A 429 39.63 30.13 -44.08
CA VAL A 429 40.30 28.94 -43.61
C VAL A 429 39.78 28.53 -42.26
N SER A 430 38.95 27.47 -42.24
CA SER A 430 38.73 26.55 -41.10
C SER A 430 38.45 27.20 -39.76
N SER A 431 37.36 27.97 -39.62
CA SER A 431 36.93 28.46 -38.32
C SER A 431 35.69 27.68 -37.82
N LYS A 432 35.76 27.26 -36.59
CA LYS A 432 34.63 26.60 -35.87
C LYS A 432 33.60 27.61 -35.32
N THR A 433 33.72 28.89 -35.64
CA THR A 433 32.80 29.96 -35.23
C THR A 433 32.23 30.71 -36.44
N SER A 434 31.08 31.34 -36.22
CA SER A 434 30.44 32.20 -37.22
C SER A 434 30.15 33.57 -36.61
N THR A 435 30.18 34.59 -37.45
CA THR A 435 29.83 35.97 -37.12
C THR A 435 28.44 36.29 -37.63
N ILE A 436 27.60 36.87 -36.80
CA ILE A 436 26.28 37.38 -37.13
C ILE A 436 26.39 38.89 -37.25
N VAL A 437 25.82 39.42 -38.34
CA VAL A 437 25.69 40.84 -38.62
C VAL A 437 24.20 41.16 -38.65
N ILE A 438 23.76 42.12 -37.84
CA ILE A 438 22.40 42.64 -37.88
C ILE A 438 22.39 43.75 -38.93
N LEU A 439 21.62 43.55 -39.99
CA LEU A 439 21.59 44.50 -41.11
C LEU A 439 20.76 45.74 -40.78
N PRO A 440 21.03 46.92 -41.41
CA PRO A 440 20.33 48.18 -41.14
C PRO A 440 18.81 48.10 -41.29
N VAL A 441 18.31 47.34 -42.28
CA VAL A 441 16.88 47.11 -42.51
C VAL A 441 16.20 46.49 -41.28
N ALA A 442 16.88 45.59 -40.56
CA ALA A 442 16.35 44.99 -39.34
C ALA A 442 16.29 45.95 -38.17
N LEU A 443 17.03 47.04 -38.19
CA LEU A 443 17.03 48.07 -37.15
C LEU A 443 16.05 49.19 -37.45
N HIS A 444 15.92 49.58 -38.74
CA HIS A 444 15.21 50.82 -39.14
C HIS A 444 13.89 50.55 -39.87
N ASP A 445 13.74 49.41 -40.61
CA ASP A 445 12.54 49.08 -41.38
C ASP A 445 12.19 47.57 -41.26
N ARG A 446 11.83 47.17 -40.08
CA ARG A 446 11.48 45.73 -39.78
C ARG A 446 10.21 45.26 -40.48
N GLU A 447 9.30 46.18 -40.82
CA GLU A 447 8.00 45.81 -41.40
C GLU A 447 8.17 45.33 -42.83
N SER A 448 9.11 45.88 -43.58
CA SER A 448 9.42 45.46 -44.95
C SER A 448 9.90 44.00 -45.05
N LEU A 449 10.42 43.45 -43.99
CA LEU A 449 10.95 42.06 -43.93
C LEU A 449 9.86 41.00 -43.85
N ASN A 450 8.61 41.35 -43.64
CA ASN A 450 7.48 40.42 -43.50
C ASN A 450 7.80 39.18 -42.63
N LEU A 451 8.20 39.46 -41.40
CA LEU A 451 8.62 38.41 -40.44
C LEU A 451 7.44 37.77 -39.76
N SER A 452 7.48 36.46 -39.55
CA SER A 452 6.55 35.74 -38.69
C SER A 452 6.72 36.10 -37.20
N ALA A 453 5.82 35.65 -36.35
CA ALA A 453 5.89 35.97 -34.92
C ALA A 453 7.18 35.41 -34.27
N SER A 454 7.55 34.18 -34.58
CA SER A 454 8.80 33.56 -34.12
C SER A 454 10.04 34.25 -34.65
N GLU A 455 10.02 34.68 -35.94
CA GLU A 455 11.13 35.43 -36.54
C GLU A 455 11.28 36.82 -35.90
N LYS A 456 10.17 37.54 -35.62
CA LYS A 456 10.20 38.84 -34.89
C LYS A 456 10.80 38.74 -33.51
N THR A 457 10.45 37.71 -32.76
CA THR A 457 10.98 37.51 -31.39
C THR A 457 12.43 37.03 -31.41
N CYS A 458 12.83 36.19 -32.36
CA CYS A 458 14.21 35.80 -32.57
C CYS A 458 15.08 37.01 -32.93
N LEU A 459 14.64 37.85 -33.90
CA LEU A 459 15.36 39.06 -34.25
C LEU A 459 15.50 40.01 -33.05
N ARG A 460 14.45 40.17 -32.24
CA ARG A 460 14.52 40.98 -30.99
C ARG A 460 15.58 40.43 -30.05
N LEU A 461 15.64 39.10 -29.84
CA LEU A 461 16.65 38.47 -29.02
C LEU A 461 18.07 38.77 -29.54
N LEU A 462 18.30 38.63 -30.87
CA LEU A 462 19.60 38.95 -31.50
C LEU A 462 19.98 40.44 -31.36
N VAL A 463 19.01 41.34 -31.52
CA VAL A 463 19.22 42.78 -31.32
C VAL A 463 19.54 43.08 -29.86
N SER A 464 18.87 42.47 -28.90
CA SER A 464 19.18 42.63 -27.49
C SER A 464 20.60 42.14 -27.15
N ILE A 465 21.03 41.03 -27.76
CA ILE A 465 22.41 40.53 -27.64
C ILE A 465 23.42 41.52 -28.24
N SER A 466 23.14 42.08 -29.42
CA SER A 466 24.02 43.05 -30.10
C SER A 466 24.19 44.33 -29.25
N MET A 467 23.13 44.81 -28.60
CA MET A 467 23.20 45.95 -27.69
C MET A 467 24.11 45.68 -26.52
N ARG A 468 24.09 44.44 -25.97
CA ARG A 468 24.97 44.03 -24.87
C ARG A 468 26.42 43.85 -25.31
N VAL A 469 26.65 43.39 -26.53
CA VAL A 469 27.99 43.32 -27.11
C VAL A 469 28.54 44.70 -27.46
N GLY A 470 27.64 45.68 -27.74
CA GLY A 470 27.96 47.06 -28.10
C GLY A 470 28.09 47.29 -29.59
N TYR A 471 27.92 46.26 -30.42
CA TYR A 471 28.04 46.36 -31.89
C TYR A 471 27.02 45.44 -32.58
N PRO A 472 26.53 45.81 -33.76
CA PRO A 472 25.63 44.97 -34.59
C PRO A 472 26.34 43.76 -35.23
N VAL A 473 27.65 43.61 -35.02
CA VAL A 473 28.49 42.52 -35.55
C VAL A 473 29.10 41.77 -34.36
N PHE A 474 28.76 40.50 -34.24
CA PHE A 474 29.27 39.69 -33.12
C PHE A 474 29.37 38.20 -33.49
N ASP A 475 30.34 37.53 -32.92
CA ASP A 475 30.50 36.08 -33.07
C ASP A 475 29.87 35.30 -31.88
N PHE A 476 29.77 33.97 -32.03
CA PHE A 476 29.20 33.09 -31.00
C PHE A 476 29.95 33.16 -29.68
N LYS A 477 31.27 33.47 -29.65
CA LYS A 477 32.04 33.62 -28.43
C LYS A 477 31.66 34.89 -27.67
N GLN A 478 31.51 36.01 -28.42
CA GLN A 478 31.04 37.29 -27.88
C GLN A 478 29.58 37.16 -27.38
N MET A 479 28.71 36.49 -28.16
CA MET A 479 27.34 36.20 -27.77
C MET A 479 27.29 35.41 -26.47
N LYS A 480 28.08 34.32 -26.35
CA LYS A 480 28.15 33.50 -25.13
C LYS A 480 28.62 34.32 -23.92
N LYS A 481 29.60 35.21 -24.10
CA LYS A 481 30.06 36.11 -23.03
C LYS A 481 28.99 37.10 -22.63
N ALA A 482 28.27 37.72 -23.57
CA ALA A 482 27.21 38.69 -23.32
C ALA A 482 26.00 38.04 -22.61
N CYS A 483 25.75 36.75 -22.86
CA CYS A 483 24.65 36.02 -22.23
C CYS A 483 24.99 35.45 -20.83
N LYS A 484 26.30 35.35 -20.47
CA LYS A 484 26.70 34.66 -19.22
C LYS A 484 26.15 35.30 -17.96
N ASP A 485 26.11 36.65 -17.92
CA ASP A 485 25.68 37.41 -16.75
C ASP A 485 24.40 38.22 -17.05
N TRP A 486 23.50 37.66 -17.88
CA TRP A 486 22.27 38.32 -18.30
C TRP A 486 21.06 37.75 -17.55
N GLU A 487 20.76 38.31 -16.37
CA GLU A 487 19.66 37.89 -15.49
C GLU A 487 18.28 37.88 -16.18
N SER A 488 18.01 38.83 -17.10
CA SER A 488 16.75 38.87 -17.84
C SER A 488 16.78 38.17 -19.20
N GLY A 489 17.93 37.60 -19.60
CA GLY A 489 18.09 36.97 -20.92
C GLY A 489 17.18 35.73 -21.12
N TYR A 490 16.90 35.00 -20.04
CA TYR A 490 15.95 33.90 -20.09
C TYR A 490 14.54 34.35 -20.49
N LYS A 491 14.12 35.57 -20.12
CA LYS A 491 12.81 36.12 -20.48
C LYS A 491 12.69 36.41 -22.00
N GLU A 492 13.76 36.87 -22.62
CA GLU A 492 13.76 37.07 -24.07
C GLU A 492 13.78 35.73 -24.83
N LEU A 493 14.47 34.73 -24.28
CA LEU A 493 14.42 33.36 -24.83
C LEU A 493 13.03 32.76 -24.66
N GLU A 494 12.42 32.90 -23.49
CA GLU A 494 11.06 32.45 -23.20
C GLU A 494 10.02 33.10 -24.12
N LYS A 495 10.16 34.40 -24.43
CA LYS A 495 9.29 35.07 -25.41
C LYS A 495 9.41 34.46 -26.80
N PHE A 496 10.63 34.08 -27.20
CA PHE A 496 10.83 33.38 -28.47
C PHE A 496 10.18 31.98 -28.43
N GLU A 497 10.39 31.22 -27.34
CA GLU A 497 9.78 29.91 -27.13
C GLU A 497 8.25 29.97 -27.18
N ASN A 498 7.66 30.89 -26.43
CA ASN A 498 6.22 31.12 -26.41
C ASN A 498 5.66 31.55 -27.78
N SER A 499 6.40 32.35 -28.55
CA SER A 499 6.03 32.69 -29.92
C SER A 499 6.02 31.48 -30.85
N CYS A 500 7.03 30.61 -30.73
CA CYS A 500 7.10 29.38 -31.52
C CYS A 500 5.94 28.43 -31.16
N ASP A 501 5.64 28.28 -29.86
CA ASP A 501 4.54 27.43 -29.39
C ASP A 501 3.17 27.97 -29.79
N THR A 502 2.96 29.29 -29.69
CA THR A 502 1.70 29.93 -30.12
C THR A 502 1.50 29.81 -31.60
N GLU A 503 2.53 30.12 -32.41
CA GLU A 503 2.50 30.04 -33.86
C GLU A 503 2.22 28.60 -34.34
N PHE A 504 2.88 27.61 -33.74
CA PHE A 504 2.65 26.20 -34.04
C PHE A 504 1.25 25.73 -33.63
N THR A 505 0.75 26.20 -32.48
CA THR A 505 -0.59 25.84 -31.99
C THR A 505 -1.69 26.39 -32.89
N LEU A 506 -1.52 27.62 -33.41
CA LEU A 506 -2.46 28.26 -34.35
C LEU A 506 -2.57 27.50 -35.68
N LEU A 507 -1.53 26.76 -36.08
CA LEU A 507 -1.60 25.92 -37.27
C LEU A 507 -2.56 24.73 -37.14
N GLY A 508 -3.00 24.38 -35.93
CA GLY A 508 -3.85 23.22 -35.71
C GLY A 508 -3.21 21.88 -36.16
N ALA A 509 -1.89 21.86 -36.32
CA ALA A 509 -1.15 20.71 -36.85
C ALA A 509 -1.13 19.50 -35.94
N THR A 510 -1.34 19.73 -34.64
CA THR A 510 -1.39 18.68 -33.62
C THR A 510 -2.63 18.81 -32.74
N SER A 511 -3.09 17.68 -32.22
CA SER A 511 -4.21 17.63 -31.29
C SER A 511 -3.72 17.35 -29.89
N GLN A 512 -4.26 18.06 -28.89
CA GLN A 512 -4.05 17.80 -27.47
C GLN A 512 -4.87 16.61 -26.95
N SER A 513 -5.45 15.80 -27.83
CA SER A 513 -6.27 14.63 -27.44
C SER A 513 -5.47 13.44 -26.88
N ALA A 514 -4.21 13.64 -26.52
CA ALA A 514 -3.35 12.61 -25.90
C ALA A 514 -4.02 11.97 -24.65
N TRP A 515 -4.78 12.75 -23.88
CA TRP A 515 -5.49 12.26 -22.69
C TRP A 515 -6.46 11.10 -22.99
N ARG A 516 -7.10 11.08 -24.18
CA ARG A 516 -8.00 10.00 -24.60
C ARG A 516 -7.30 8.65 -24.75
N TYR A 517 -6.01 8.67 -25.05
CA TYR A 517 -5.18 7.48 -25.18
C TYR A 517 -4.50 7.09 -23.87
N MET A 518 -4.34 8.05 -22.95
CA MET A 518 -3.80 7.81 -21.61
C MET A 518 -4.88 7.24 -20.68
N LEU A 519 -6.11 7.74 -20.74
CA LEU A 519 -7.21 7.38 -19.84
C LEU A 519 -7.38 5.86 -19.61
N PRO A 520 -7.34 4.98 -20.63
CA PRO A 520 -7.43 3.53 -20.41
C PRO A 520 -6.28 2.97 -19.58
N GLY A 521 -5.06 3.51 -19.75
CA GLY A 521 -3.90 3.14 -18.94
C GLY A 521 -4.06 3.57 -17.48
N THR A 522 -4.50 4.80 -17.26
CA THR A 522 -4.80 5.32 -15.91
C THR A 522 -5.87 4.48 -15.22
N ILE A 523 -6.98 4.16 -15.92
CA ILE A 523 -8.05 3.31 -15.36
C ILE A 523 -7.52 1.93 -15.00
N ALA A 524 -6.72 1.31 -15.88
CA ALA A 524 -6.14 0.01 -15.62
C ALA A 524 -5.18 0.04 -14.40
N ALA A 525 -4.38 1.10 -14.25
CA ALA A 525 -3.50 1.27 -13.11
C ALA A 525 -4.28 1.45 -11.79
N MET A 526 -5.31 2.29 -11.79
CA MET A 526 -6.18 2.49 -10.61
C MET A 526 -6.91 1.21 -10.21
N LEU A 527 -7.42 0.46 -11.19
CA LEU A 527 -8.07 -0.84 -10.93
C LEU A 527 -7.08 -1.86 -10.37
N GLY A 528 -5.82 -1.86 -10.83
CA GLY A 528 -4.76 -2.68 -10.28
C GLY A 528 -4.48 -2.40 -8.80
N ILE A 529 -4.45 -1.12 -8.41
CA ILE A 529 -4.33 -0.72 -7.01
C ILE A 529 -5.55 -1.18 -6.20
N ALA A 530 -6.76 -0.96 -6.72
CA ALA A 530 -7.98 -1.36 -6.04
C ALA A 530 -8.04 -2.88 -5.78
N ILE A 531 -7.61 -3.69 -6.74
CA ILE A 531 -7.52 -5.16 -6.59
C ILE A 531 -6.46 -5.55 -5.54
N ALA A 532 -5.29 -4.89 -5.53
CA ALA A 532 -4.27 -5.14 -4.52
C ALA A 532 -4.80 -4.81 -3.11
N MET A 533 -5.49 -3.68 -2.96
CA MET A 533 -6.14 -3.28 -1.70
C MET A 533 -7.25 -4.25 -1.26
N THR A 534 -8.03 -4.78 -2.21
CA THR A 534 -9.04 -5.80 -1.90
C THR A 534 -8.40 -7.05 -1.31
N GLY A 535 -7.20 -7.44 -1.77
CA GLY A 535 -6.44 -8.55 -1.19
C GLY A 535 -6.11 -8.34 0.29
N PHE A 536 -5.85 -7.13 0.70
CA PHE A 536 -5.63 -6.76 2.10
C PHE A 536 -6.91 -6.94 2.94
N TYR A 537 -8.05 -6.42 2.47
CA TYR A 537 -9.33 -6.51 3.19
C TYR A 537 -9.91 -7.93 3.28
N VAL A 538 -9.62 -8.80 2.30
CA VAL A 538 -10.15 -10.18 2.22
C VAL A 538 -9.19 -11.19 2.86
N ASP A 539 -8.15 -10.72 3.58
CA ASP A 539 -7.10 -11.54 4.20
C ASP A 539 -6.42 -12.51 3.21
N ASN A 540 -6.26 -12.04 1.97
CA ASN A 540 -5.59 -12.79 0.91
C ASN A 540 -4.68 -11.89 0.06
N LEU A 541 -3.71 -11.27 0.75
CA LEU A 541 -2.77 -10.31 0.18
C LEU A 541 -2.01 -10.88 -1.04
N VAL A 542 -1.66 -12.16 -0.99
CA VAL A 542 -0.91 -12.81 -2.08
C VAL A 542 -1.68 -12.77 -3.39
N PHE A 543 -2.97 -13.12 -3.40
CA PHE A 543 -3.80 -13.06 -4.61
C PHE A 543 -4.04 -11.62 -5.07
N GLY A 544 -4.27 -10.70 -4.14
CA GLY A 544 -4.41 -9.27 -4.46
C GLY A 544 -3.18 -8.72 -5.19
N LEU A 545 -1.99 -9.02 -4.68
CA LEU A 545 -0.73 -8.60 -5.30
C LEU A 545 -0.44 -9.31 -6.62
N LEU A 546 -0.71 -10.63 -6.72
CA LEU A 546 -0.50 -11.39 -7.95
C LEU A 546 -1.32 -10.87 -9.13
N ILE A 547 -2.55 -10.40 -8.90
CA ILE A 547 -3.42 -9.86 -9.93
C ILE A 547 -3.24 -8.35 -10.08
N GLY A 548 -3.24 -7.62 -8.98
CA GLY A 548 -3.24 -6.15 -8.98
C GLY A 548 -1.92 -5.54 -9.45
N THR A 549 -0.77 -6.09 -9.03
CA THR A 549 0.54 -5.52 -9.39
C THR A 549 0.84 -5.60 -10.90
N PRO A 550 0.70 -6.74 -11.59
CA PRO A 550 0.89 -6.80 -13.03
C PRO A 550 -0.04 -5.85 -13.80
N MET A 551 -1.29 -5.75 -13.34
CA MET A 551 -2.27 -4.87 -13.95
C MET A 551 -1.92 -3.39 -13.77
N PHE A 552 -1.50 -2.98 -12.58
CA PHE A 552 -0.96 -1.65 -12.32
C PHE A 552 0.24 -1.34 -13.23
N MET A 553 1.17 -2.29 -13.36
CA MET A 553 2.34 -2.15 -14.23
C MET A 553 1.96 -1.94 -15.70
N VAL A 554 1.04 -2.75 -16.24
CA VAL A 554 0.56 -2.63 -17.60
C VAL A 554 -0.16 -1.30 -17.80
N GLY A 555 -1.02 -0.91 -16.86
CA GLY A 555 -1.74 0.36 -16.89
C GLY A 555 -0.81 1.56 -16.94
N LEU A 556 0.15 1.63 -16.02
CA LEU A 556 1.13 2.72 -15.95
C LEU A 556 2.03 2.77 -17.19
N PHE A 557 2.49 1.61 -17.67
CA PHE A 557 3.25 1.52 -18.91
C PHE A 557 2.46 2.07 -20.09
N CYS A 558 1.19 1.66 -20.23
CA CYS A 558 0.30 2.11 -21.31
C CYS A 558 -0.02 3.60 -21.20
N ASP A 559 -0.18 4.13 -20.00
CA ASP A 559 -0.38 5.56 -19.76
C ASP A 559 0.79 6.38 -20.33
N VAL A 560 2.01 6.05 -19.89
CA VAL A 560 3.23 6.73 -20.36
C VAL A 560 3.48 6.50 -21.86
N ALA A 561 3.25 5.29 -22.37
CA ALA A 561 3.44 4.95 -23.79
C ALA A 561 2.36 5.56 -24.71
N GLY A 562 1.15 5.79 -24.15
CA GLY A 562 0.02 6.41 -24.86
C GLY A 562 0.12 7.94 -24.97
N ALA A 563 0.98 8.58 -24.18
CA ALA A 563 1.17 10.04 -24.15
C ALA A 563 1.89 10.59 -25.39
N ASN A 564 1.38 10.29 -26.57
CA ASN A 564 1.94 10.80 -27.82
C ASN A 564 1.15 12.02 -28.31
N THR A 565 1.87 13.02 -28.86
CA THR A 565 1.25 14.10 -29.62
C THR A 565 0.69 13.52 -30.90
N THR A 566 -0.59 13.68 -31.14
CA THR A 566 -1.24 13.17 -32.35
C THR A 566 -1.20 14.24 -33.44
N ILE A 567 -0.95 13.81 -34.68
CA ILE A 567 -0.89 14.70 -35.86
C ILE A 567 -2.29 14.75 -36.49
N THR A 568 -2.82 15.96 -36.66
CA THR A 568 -4.12 16.20 -37.34
C THR A 568 -4.04 15.93 -38.83
N PRO A 569 -5.17 15.84 -39.59
CA PRO A 569 -5.13 15.77 -41.05
C PRO A 569 -4.35 16.91 -41.68
N GLN A 570 -4.53 18.15 -41.20
CA GLN A 570 -3.78 19.33 -41.66
C GLN A 570 -2.28 19.22 -41.30
N GLY A 571 -1.99 18.68 -40.10
CA GLY A 571 -0.61 18.39 -39.69
C GLY A 571 0.05 17.33 -40.53
N GLN A 572 -0.69 16.36 -41.10
CA GLN A 572 -0.15 15.36 -42.01
C GLN A 572 0.33 16.01 -43.32
N GLU A 573 -0.40 17.02 -43.82
CA GLU A 573 0.00 17.80 -45.02
C GLU A 573 1.29 18.58 -44.75
N TYR A 574 1.36 19.34 -43.65
CA TYR A 574 2.59 20.07 -43.28
C TYR A 574 3.77 19.13 -43.06
N ALA A 575 3.51 17.96 -42.43
CA ALA A 575 4.54 16.95 -42.25
C ALA A 575 5.07 16.42 -43.57
N GLY A 576 4.19 16.20 -44.57
CA GLY A 576 4.56 15.79 -45.92
C GLY A 576 5.43 16.83 -46.64
N GLN A 577 5.03 18.11 -46.57
CA GLN A 577 5.83 19.22 -47.14
C GLN A 577 7.23 19.30 -46.51
N CYS A 578 7.31 19.20 -45.17
CA CYS A 578 8.60 19.26 -44.47
C CYS A 578 9.50 18.05 -44.73
N LEU A 579 8.94 16.84 -44.85
CA LEU A 579 9.70 15.63 -45.13
C LEU A 579 10.12 15.54 -46.62
N GLY A 580 9.26 15.98 -47.53
CA GLY A 580 9.56 15.97 -48.94
C GLY A 580 10.64 16.98 -49.33
N LEU A 581 10.84 18.06 -48.54
CA LEU A 581 11.91 19.03 -48.72
C LEU A 581 13.25 18.53 -48.14
N LYS A 582 13.23 17.63 -47.16
CA LYS A 582 14.39 17.08 -46.47
C LYS A 582 15.17 16.13 -47.39
#